data_16d54100ee4bd7510a2c19acf39da7ea
#
_entry.id   16d54100ee4bd7510a2c19acf39da7ea
#
_cell.length_a   1.000
_cell.length_b   1.000
_cell.length_c   1.000
_cell.angle_alpha   90.00
_cell.angle_beta   90.00
_cell.angle_gamma   90.00
#
_symmetry.space_group_name_H-M   'P 1'
#
loop_
_entity.id
_entity.type
_entity.pdbx_description
1 polymer ?
#
loop_
_entity_poly.entity_id
_entity_poly.type
_entity_poly.pdbx_seq_one_letter_code
_entity_poly.pdbx_strand_id
1 'polypeptide(L)'
;MENILDYPNPLKRRTSTRLLCGEYSFRHDGGEWEKINVPYCPESELSGVGYKDFIPLCYYRRGFTIDESAENKRTILHFGAVNYYAEAYVNGNYVGSHKGGYTPFEFDITDYVKRDENELSVRVRTGDLSNSARGKQSYKKQSFGCFYTRVTGIWQPVWLETVPENRVRDFYFRPDVKNSSVNVELLTTGKGRYRVCVLFDGREVGCASGEIAYRTTFEIKLSEVRLWREGEGNLYDVVIEYEGDEVSSYFGLRETRYDGMEYTLNGKPIFQRFVMDQGYYTGGVYTPRSVMEFAADVERGKALGFNGVRLHQKLSDPRLLYVCDKAGYMAWGEYPSWGIDYSSLDHLGQFLAEWEEAVRRDFNHPSIITWCPLNEVWGAWEEPDKLGDGRFAATVYDFTKRVDETRPCVDVSGGVHGEKTDLFDFHSYEKTEDLQKYLTRLDEADELEVPLLYCSQSDARYRGGQPVSFSECGGIALADSFDSEETGEINRGAVLSESGWGYGKREREGDEFVDRYEKLITLVQSAKKLSGFCYTQLYDVEQEVNGFYRADRTDKLTEAQKLRIREINLKRV
;
A
#
# COMPACT_ATOMS: atom_id res chain seq x y z
N MET A 1 -18.28 -15.37 -9.08
CA MET A 1 -17.42 -15.33 -7.88
C MET A 1 -18.35 -15.19 -6.68
N GLU A 2 -18.23 -16.06 -5.69
CA GLU A 2 -19.11 -16.07 -4.52
C GLU A 2 -18.58 -15.20 -3.37
N ASN A 3 -17.25 -15.03 -3.29
CA ASN A 3 -16.59 -14.24 -2.25
C ASN A 3 -16.05 -12.94 -2.83
N ILE A 4 -16.16 -11.84 -2.08
CA ILE A 4 -15.64 -10.53 -2.48
C ILE A 4 -14.11 -10.54 -2.70
N LEU A 5 -13.38 -11.39 -1.97
CA LEU A 5 -11.93 -11.58 -2.13
C LEU A 5 -11.53 -12.32 -3.42
N ASP A 6 -12.48 -12.92 -4.13
CA ASP A 6 -12.23 -13.50 -5.45
C ASP A 6 -12.08 -12.42 -6.53
N TYR A 7 -12.65 -11.23 -6.30
CA TYR A 7 -12.53 -10.12 -7.23
C TYR A 7 -11.18 -9.43 -7.05
N PRO A 8 -10.44 -9.18 -8.17
CA PRO A 8 -9.18 -8.44 -8.11
C PRO A 8 -9.32 -7.01 -7.54
N ASN A 9 -10.47 -6.38 -7.78
CA ASN A 9 -10.82 -5.09 -7.23
C ASN A 9 -12.13 -5.18 -6.42
N PRO A 10 -12.07 -5.32 -5.08
CA PRO A 10 -13.25 -5.37 -4.23
C PRO A 10 -14.12 -4.12 -4.27
N LEU A 11 -13.56 -2.96 -4.61
CA LEU A 11 -14.27 -1.69 -4.71
C LEU A 11 -15.07 -1.52 -6.00
N LYS A 12 -14.78 -2.32 -7.06
CA LYS A 12 -15.44 -2.20 -8.36
C LYS A 12 -15.67 -3.58 -8.95
N ARG A 13 -16.82 -4.19 -8.60
CA ARG A 13 -17.13 -5.57 -8.93
C ARG A 13 -18.26 -5.64 -9.94
N ARG A 14 -18.07 -6.47 -10.97
CA ARG A 14 -19.11 -6.84 -11.94
C ARG A 14 -19.26 -8.35 -11.99
N THR A 15 -20.48 -8.82 -12.18
CA THR A 15 -20.76 -10.26 -12.33
C THR A 15 -20.10 -10.85 -13.58
N SER A 16 -19.79 -10.02 -14.57
CA SER A 16 -19.08 -10.40 -15.79
C SER A 16 -17.56 -10.56 -15.63
N THR A 17 -17.00 -10.30 -14.44
CA THR A 17 -15.57 -10.44 -14.18
C THR A 17 -15.11 -11.89 -14.34
N ARG A 18 -14.08 -12.11 -15.17
CA ARG A 18 -13.49 -13.41 -15.42
C ARG A 18 -11.97 -13.35 -15.34
N LEU A 19 -11.39 -14.13 -14.42
CA LEU A 19 -9.93 -14.17 -14.23
C LEU A 19 -9.23 -14.81 -15.42
N LEU A 20 -8.11 -14.22 -15.79
CA LEU A 20 -7.11 -14.76 -16.71
C LEU A 20 -5.81 -15.15 -15.98
N CYS A 21 -5.87 -15.45 -14.69
CA CYS A 21 -4.74 -15.96 -13.92
C CYS A 21 -4.50 -17.45 -14.19
N GLY A 22 -3.30 -17.94 -13.87
CA GLY A 22 -2.87 -19.33 -14.03
C GLY A 22 -1.72 -19.48 -15.03
N GLU A 23 -1.65 -20.59 -15.76
CA GLU A 23 -0.52 -20.91 -16.64
C GLU A 23 -0.46 -20.01 -17.87
N TYR A 24 0.73 -19.41 -18.11
CA TYR A 24 1.12 -18.69 -19.32
C TYR A 24 2.39 -19.31 -19.89
N SER A 25 2.62 -19.13 -21.20
CA SER A 25 3.96 -19.26 -21.77
C SER A 25 4.75 -18.01 -21.47
N PHE A 26 5.96 -18.16 -20.96
CA PHE A 26 6.85 -17.07 -20.55
C PHE A 26 8.22 -17.23 -21.23
N ARG A 27 8.86 -16.11 -21.50
CA ARG A 27 10.24 -16.06 -21.95
C ARG A 27 10.87 -14.74 -21.54
N HIS A 28 12.01 -14.79 -20.87
CA HIS A 28 12.87 -13.61 -20.70
C HIS A 28 13.82 -13.46 -21.91
N ASP A 29 14.45 -12.29 -22.05
CA ASP A 29 15.38 -12.03 -23.14
C ASP A 29 16.57 -13.00 -23.10
N GLY A 30 16.88 -13.61 -24.25
CA GLY A 30 17.90 -14.67 -24.36
C GLY A 30 17.52 -16.05 -23.82
N GLY A 31 16.32 -16.21 -23.24
CA GLY A 31 15.80 -17.48 -22.72
C GLY A 31 14.91 -18.22 -23.72
N GLU A 32 14.59 -19.48 -23.40
CA GLU A 32 13.60 -20.28 -24.10
C GLU A 32 12.19 -20.06 -23.54
N TRP A 33 11.16 -20.49 -24.28
CA TRP A 33 9.79 -20.48 -23.78
C TRP A 33 9.59 -21.54 -22.71
N GLU A 34 9.08 -21.14 -21.55
CA GLU A 34 8.76 -21.98 -20.42
C GLU A 34 7.36 -21.62 -19.85
N LYS A 35 6.90 -22.36 -18.87
CA LYS A 35 5.63 -22.10 -18.21
C LYS A 35 5.83 -21.18 -17.01
N ILE A 36 4.92 -20.23 -16.83
CA ILE A 36 4.84 -19.37 -15.65
C ILE A 36 3.42 -19.35 -15.11
N ASN A 37 3.27 -19.34 -13.79
CA ASN A 37 1.98 -19.21 -13.15
C ASN A 37 1.70 -17.75 -12.74
N VAL A 38 0.85 -17.04 -13.49
CA VAL A 38 0.40 -15.68 -13.21
C VAL A 38 -0.68 -15.71 -12.11
N PRO A 39 -0.63 -14.83 -11.08
CA PRO A 39 0.08 -13.54 -11.03
C PRO A 39 1.42 -13.56 -10.26
N TYR A 40 2.15 -14.65 -10.25
CA TYR A 40 3.46 -14.68 -9.61
C TYR A 40 4.55 -14.17 -10.54
N CYS A 41 5.41 -13.25 -10.03
CA CYS A 41 6.54 -12.73 -10.80
C CYS A 41 7.59 -13.83 -11.09
N PRO A 42 8.39 -13.73 -12.16
CA PRO A 42 9.37 -14.76 -12.52
C PRO A 42 10.43 -15.02 -11.45
N GLU A 43 10.71 -14.08 -10.55
CA GLU A 43 11.62 -14.26 -9.42
C GLU A 43 11.05 -15.19 -8.33
N SER A 44 9.73 -15.35 -8.28
CA SER A 44 8.99 -16.12 -7.30
C SER A 44 9.11 -17.63 -7.56
N GLU A 45 9.24 -18.42 -6.50
CA GLU A 45 9.15 -19.90 -6.59
C GLU A 45 7.75 -20.36 -6.99
N LEU A 46 6.71 -19.65 -6.55
CA LEU A 46 5.32 -19.95 -6.87
C LEU A 46 4.96 -19.69 -8.33
N SER A 47 5.79 -18.94 -9.05
CA SER A 47 5.65 -18.78 -10.49
C SER A 47 6.01 -20.05 -11.27
N GLY A 48 6.83 -20.92 -10.69
CA GLY A 48 7.42 -22.07 -11.34
C GLY A 48 8.73 -21.77 -12.09
N VAL A 49 9.12 -20.51 -12.21
CA VAL A 49 10.36 -20.04 -12.89
C VAL A 49 11.50 -19.87 -11.89
N GLY A 50 11.33 -19.05 -10.86
CA GLY A 50 12.34 -18.84 -9.81
C GLY A 50 13.60 -18.11 -10.27
N TYR A 51 13.54 -17.34 -11.35
CA TYR A 51 14.70 -16.67 -11.95
C TYR A 51 15.01 -15.35 -11.24
N LYS A 52 16.12 -15.29 -10.50
CA LYS A 52 16.48 -14.17 -9.61
C LYS A 52 17.49 -13.17 -10.20
N ASP A 53 17.93 -13.34 -11.45
CA ASP A 53 18.79 -12.34 -12.12
C ASP A 53 17.95 -11.20 -12.72
N PHE A 54 18.60 -10.18 -13.27
CA PHE A 54 17.91 -9.09 -13.95
C PHE A 54 17.20 -9.57 -15.21
N ILE A 55 15.96 -9.14 -15.40
CA ILE A 55 15.14 -9.43 -16.57
C ILE A 55 14.81 -8.11 -17.28
N PRO A 56 15.68 -7.60 -18.15
CA PRO A 56 15.42 -6.31 -18.84
C PRO A 56 14.21 -6.35 -19.77
N LEU A 57 13.89 -7.53 -20.29
CA LEU A 57 12.80 -7.75 -21.24
C LEU A 57 12.23 -9.15 -21.06
N CYS A 58 10.90 -9.25 -20.98
CA CYS A 58 10.21 -10.53 -20.98
C CYS A 58 8.90 -10.50 -21.75
N TYR A 59 8.39 -11.70 -22.04
CA TYR A 59 7.19 -11.92 -22.85
C TYR A 59 6.31 -12.96 -22.18
N TYR A 60 5.00 -12.70 -22.22
CA TYR A 60 3.95 -13.61 -21.77
C TYR A 60 3.02 -13.92 -22.93
N ARG A 61 2.49 -15.14 -23.00
CA ARG A 61 1.42 -15.53 -23.92
C ARG A 61 0.41 -16.44 -23.23
N ARG A 62 -0.87 -16.23 -23.56
CA ARG A 62 -1.96 -17.07 -23.09
C ARG A 62 -3.12 -17.09 -24.06
N GLY A 63 -3.65 -18.30 -24.34
CA GLY A 63 -4.93 -18.46 -25.02
C GLY A 63 -6.10 -18.12 -24.10
N PHE A 64 -7.14 -17.50 -24.64
CA PHE A 64 -8.40 -17.23 -23.92
C PHE A 64 -9.59 -17.25 -24.87
N THR A 65 -10.78 -17.45 -24.34
CA THR A 65 -12.05 -17.34 -25.05
C THR A 65 -12.84 -16.15 -24.50
N ILE A 66 -13.87 -15.70 -25.21
CA ILE A 66 -14.87 -14.77 -24.71
C ILE A 66 -16.23 -15.47 -24.59
N ASP A 67 -17.09 -15.00 -23.69
CA ASP A 67 -18.43 -15.59 -23.53
C ASP A 67 -19.35 -15.14 -24.66
N GLU A 68 -20.32 -15.98 -25.04
CA GLU A 68 -21.37 -15.62 -26.03
C GLU A 68 -22.18 -14.39 -25.59
N SER A 69 -22.28 -14.12 -24.27
CA SER A 69 -22.92 -12.92 -23.72
C SER A 69 -22.20 -11.62 -24.06
N ALA A 70 -21.00 -11.69 -24.66
CA ALA A 70 -20.25 -10.52 -25.12
C ALA A 70 -20.76 -9.91 -26.45
N GLU A 71 -21.72 -10.56 -27.11
CA GLU A 71 -22.30 -10.02 -28.34
C GLU A 71 -22.96 -8.65 -28.07
N ASN A 72 -22.61 -7.65 -28.86
CA ASN A 72 -23.01 -6.25 -28.72
C ASN A 72 -22.58 -5.58 -27.39
N LYS A 73 -21.55 -6.11 -26.73
CA LYS A 73 -20.93 -5.53 -25.54
C LYS A 73 -19.45 -5.24 -25.79
N ARG A 74 -18.83 -4.50 -24.86
CA ARG A 74 -17.40 -4.27 -24.84
C ARG A 74 -16.71 -5.34 -24.00
N THR A 75 -15.54 -5.76 -24.45
CA THR A 75 -14.63 -6.64 -23.70
C THR A 75 -13.44 -5.81 -23.22
N ILE A 76 -13.31 -5.68 -21.91
CA ILE A 76 -12.24 -4.90 -21.28
C ILE A 76 -11.24 -5.85 -20.65
N LEU A 77 -9.97 -5.70 -21.01
CA LEU A 77 -8.84 -6.43 -20.45
C LEU A 77 -8.20 -5.58 -19.35
N HIS A 78 -8.09 -6.13 -18.16
CA HIS A 78 -7.52 -5.46 -17.01
C HIS A 78 -6.26 -6.15 -16.51
N PHE A 79 -5.33 -5.34 -15.99
CA PHE A 79 -4.14 -5.77 -15.27
C PHE A 79 -4.12 -5.07 -13.91
N GLY A 80 -3.93 -5.82 -12.84
CA GLY A 80 -3.81 -5.26 -11.49
C GLY A 80 -2.50 -4.51 -11.27
N ALA A 81 -1.39 -5.08 -11.74
CA ALA A 81 -0.08 -4.43 -11.81
C ALA A 81 0.90 -5.23 -12.68
N VAL A 82 1.74 -4.52 -13.42
CA VAL A 82 2.83 -5.09 -14.24
C VAL A 82 4.07 -4.22 -14.10
N ASN A 83 5.16 -4.73 -13.58
CA ASN A 83 6.40 -3.98 -13.41
C ASN A 83 7.38 -4.25 -14.57
N TYR A 84 7.75 -3.27 -15.42
CA TYR A 84 7.48 -1.85 -15.28
C TYR A 84 6.71 -1.27 -16.48
N TYR A 85 7.25 -1.35 -17.73
CA TYR A 85 6.59 -0.89 -18.93
C TYR A 85 5.96 -2.06 -19.68
N ALA A 86 4.64 -2.12 -19.71
CA ALA A 86 3.87 -3.17 -20.33
C ALA A 86 3.29 -2.73 -21.70
N GLU A 87 3.38 -3.60 -22.68
CA GLU A 87 2.72 -3.48 -23.99
C GLU A 87 1.84 -4.73 -24.18
N ALA A 88 0.56 -4.55 -24.42
CA ALA A 88 -0.39 -5.65 -24.63
C ALA A 88 -0.80 -5.79 -26.09
N TYR A 89 -0.97 -7.04 -26.52
CA TYR A 89 -1.40 -7.42 -27.86
C TYR A 89 -2.48 -8.49 -27.77
N VAL A 90 -3.50 -8.38 -28.59
CA VAL A 90 -4.54 -9.41 -28.75
C VAL A 90 -4.56 -9.86 -30.20
N ASN A 91 -4.41 -11.18 -30.42
CA ASN A 91 -4.33 -11.78 -31.78
C ASN A 91 -3.27 -11.10 -32.67
N GLY A 92 -2.14 -10.69 -32.07
CA GLY A 92 -1.05 -9.98 -32.74
C GLY A 92 -1.26 -8.48 -32.94
N ASN A 93 -2.42 -7.94 -32.62
CA ASN A 93 -2.71 -6.51 -32.71
C ASN A 93 -2.33 -5.80 -31.41
N TYR A 94 -1.62 -4.69 -31.51
CA TYR A 94 -1.31 -3.83 -30.37
C TYR A 94 -2.59 -3.18 -29.84
N VAL A 95 -2.85 -3.31 -28.54
CA VAL A 95 -4.05 -2.77 -27.88
C VAL A 95 -3.75 -1.62 -26.93
N GLY A 96 -2.52 -1.50 -26.45
CA GLY A 96 -2.11 -0.41 -25.58
C GLY A 96 -0.85 -0.68 -24.80
N SER A 97 -0.41 0.31 -24.03
CA SER A 97 0.72 0.23 -23.12
C SER A 97 0.48 1.01 -21.84
N HIS A 98 1.18 0.60 -20.79
CA HIS A 98 1.18 1.28 -19.51
C HIS A 98 2.60 1.38 -18.96
N LYS A 99 2.90 2.49 -18.26
CA LYS A 99 4.16 2.74 -17.57
C LYS A 99 3.88 2.99 -16.10
N GLY A 100 4.44 2.15 -15.25
CA GLY A 100 4.23 2.16 -13.80
C GLY A 100 4.17 0.73 -13.27
N GLY A 101 4.87 0.47 -12.14
CA GLY A 101 5.04 -0.90 -11.65
C GLY A 101 3.94 -1.40 -10.71
N TYR A 102 3.05 -0.52 -10.25
CA TYR A 102 2.21 -0.82 -9.09
C TYR A 102 0.72 -0.51 -9.27
N THR A 103 0.37 0.23 -10.31
CA THR A 103 -0.99 0.69 -10.55
C THR A 103 -1.71 -0.14 -11.60
N PRO A 104 -3.05 -0.27 -11.51
CA PRO A 104 -3.84 -1.01 -12.48
C PRO A 104 -4.02 -0.20 -13.77
N PHE A 105 -4.26 -0.95 -14.84
CA PHE A 105 -4.62 -0.38 -16.13
C PHE A 105 -5.54 -1.31 -16.92
N GLU A 106 -6.26 -0.75 -17.90
CA GLU A 106 -7.22 -1.48 -18.71
C GLU A 106 -7.15 -1.09 -20.19
N PHE A 107 -7.52 -2.03 -21.06
CA PHE A 107 -7.64 -1.81 -22.50
C PHE A 107 -8.99 -2.35 -23.01
N ASP A 108 -9.67 -1.57 -23.83
CA ASP A 108 -10.82 -2.06 -24.61
C ASP A 108 -10.30 -2.90 -25.78
N ILE A 109 -10.55 -4.19 -25.74
CA ILE A 109 -10.07 -5.15 -26.71
C ILE A 109 -11.17 -5.64 -27.66
N THR A 110 -12.36 -5.04 -27.64
CA THR A 110 -13.56 -5.46 -28.35
C THR A 110 -13.31 -5.68 -29.84
N ASP A 111 -12.61 -4.76 -30.48
CA ASP A 111 -12.37 -4.81 -31.95
C ASP A 111 -11.30 -5.85 -32.36
N TYR A 112 -10.61 -6.44 -31.36
CA TYR A 112 -9.48 -7.36 -31.59
C TYR A 112 -9.81 -8.81 -31.22
N VAL A 113 -10.91 -9.06 -30.51
CA VAL A 113 -11.31 -10.42 -30.08
C VAL A 113 -12.15 -11.13 -31.15
N LYS A 114 -12.01 -12.44 -31.20
CA LYS A 114 -12.78 -13.37 -32.02
C LYS A 114 -13.74 -14.17 -31.13
N ARG A 115 -14.77 -14.77 -31.72
CA ARG A 115 -15.71 -15.64 -30.98
C ARG A 115 -15.07 -16.90 -30.43
N ASP A 116 -14.06 -17.42 -31.13
CA ASP A 116 -13.35 -18.63 -30.77
C ASP A 116 -12.13 -18.34 -29.87
N GLU A 117 -11.02 -19.01 -30.12
CA GLU A 117 -9.77 -18.81 -29.39
C GLU A 117 -9.11 -17.48 -29.76
N ASN A 118 -8.64 -16.80 -28.72
CA ASN A 118 -7.85 -15.59 -28.78
C ASN A 118 -6.50 -15.81 -28.10
N GLU A 119 -5.49 -15.08 -28.51
CA GLU A 119 -4.19 -15.01 -27.86
C GLU A 119 -3.97 -13.63 -27.25
N LEU A 120 -3.70 -13.58 -25.96
CA LEU A 120 -3.12 -12.44 -25.26
C LEU A 120 -1.59 -12.60 -25.28
N SER A 121 -0.89 -11.59 -25.77
CA SER A 121 0.57 -11.46 -25.63
C SER A 121 0.90 -10.18 -24.88
N VAL A 122 1.81 -10.27 -23.90
CA VAL A 122 2.29 -9.11 -23.13
C VAL A 122 3.81 -9.05 -23.23
N ARG A 123 4.33 -7.91 -23.62
CA ARG A 123 5.75 -7.59 -23.62
C ARG A 123 6.02 -6.65 -22.46
N VAL A 124 6.99 -6.98 -21.61
CA VAL A 124 7.36 -6.15 -20.47
C VAL A 124 8.82 -5.77 -20.54
N ARG A 125 9.09 -4.48 -20.44
CA ARG A 125 10.45 -3.93 -20.32
C ARG A 125 10.63 -3.37 -18.91
N THR A 126 11.66 -3.82 -18.23
CA THR A 126 12.12 -3.21 -16.97
C THR A 126 13.31 -2.27 -17.23
N GLY A 127 14.08 -2.52 -18.27
CA GLY A 127 15.13 -1.66 -18.82
C GLY A 127 16.05 -1.03 -17.78
N ASP A 128 16.37 0.22 -18.03
CA ASP A 128 16.99 1.10 -17.06
C ASP A 128 15.94 1.52 -16.03
N LEU A 129 15.95 0.87 -14.86
CA LEU A 129 15.09 1.21 -13.73
C LEU A 129 15.63 2.40 -12.93
N SER A 130 16.68 3.07 -13.39
CA SER A 130 17.07 4.36 -12.83
C SER A 130 15.88 5.32 -12.91
N ASN A 131 15.65 6.04 -11.82
CA ASN A 131 14.55 7.01 -11.74
C ASN A 131 13.14 6.43 -11.95
N SER A 132 12.90 5.20 -11.52
CA SER A 132 11.56 4.60 -11.43
C SER A 132 11.22 4.22 -9.99
N ALA A 133 9.95 4.34 -9.62
CA ALA A 133 9.46 3.89 -8.34
C ALA A 133 9.67 2.37 -8.19
N ARG A 134 10.48 1.95 -7.23
CA ARG A 134 10.85 0.55 -6.98
C ARG A 134 10.56 0.09 -5.56
N GLY A 135 10.47 1.02 -4.63
CA GLY A 135 10.41 0.68 -3.22
C GLY A 135 11.65 -0.10 -2.76
N LYS A 136 11.44 -1.13 -1.98
CA LYS A 136 12.51 -1.98 -1.40
C LYS A 136 13.07 -3.03 -2.36
N GLN A 137 12.78 -2.98 -3.66
CA GLN A 137 13.35 -3.92 -4.64
C GLN A 137 14.85 -3.66 -4.84
N SER A 138 15.66 -4.72 -4.73
CA SER A 138 17.11 -4.64 -4.87
C SER A 138 17.53 -4.15 -6.26
N TYR A 139 18.43 -3.18 -6.29
CA TYR A 139 19.12 -2.74 -7.50
C TYR A 139 20.42 -3.50 -7.76
N LYS A 140 20.73 -4.50 -6.92
CA LYS A 140 21.81 -5.48 -7.12
C LYS A 140 21.22 -6.84 -7.51
N LYS A 141 22.07 -7.73 -8.00
CA LYS A 141 21.66 -9.09 -8.37
C LYS A 141 21.03 -9.83 -7.20
N GLN A 142 21.56 -9.66 -6.01
CA GLN A 142 21.10 -10.27 -4.76
C GLN A 142 20.43 -9.23 -3.86
N SER A 143 19.58 -9.69 -2.95
CA SER A 143 19.08 -8.87 -1.84
C SER A 143 20.21 -8.49 -0.89
N PHE A 144 20.11 -7.32 -0.26
CA PHE A 144 21.11 -6.83 0.69
C PHE A 144 20.51 -5.69 1.55
N GLY A 145 20.99 -5.54 2.78
CA GLY A 145 20.49 -4.50 3.69
C GLY A 145 18.96 -4.55 3.80
N CYS A 146 18.32 -3.43 3.55
CA CYS A 146 16.86 -3.31 3.50
C CYS A 146 16.27 -3.36 2.09
N PHE A 147 16.97 -4.00 1.15
CA PHE A 147 16.52 -4.24 -0.22
C PHE A 147 16.38 -5.74 -0.46
N TYR A 148 15.26 -6.14 -1.04
CA TYR A 148 14.85 -7.54 -1.17
C TYR A 148 14.70 -7.97 -2.62
N THR A 149 14.32 -9.22 -2.83
CA THR A 149 14.10 -9.77 -4.18
C THR A 149 13.20 -8.87 -5.02
N ARG A 150 13.61 -8.67 -6.27
CA ARG A 150 12.88 -7.86 -7.26
C ARG A 150 11.57 -8.49 -7.67
N VAL A 151 10.75 -7.70 -8.29
CA VAL A 151 9.50 -8.10 -8.92
C VAL A 151 9.51 -7.60 -10.37
N THR A 152 9.42 -8.51 -11.33
CA THR A 152 9.39 -8.20 -12.75
C THR A 152 8.09 -8.70 -13.37
N GLY A 153 7.56 -7.94 -14.35
CA GLY A 153 6.40 -8.39 -15.10
C GLY A 153 5.10 -8.40 -14.32
N ILE A 154 4.22 -9.33 -14.66
CA ILE A 154 2.87 -9.44 -14.10
C ILE A 154 2.98 -10.01 -12.68
N TRP A 155 2.50 -9.25 -11.67
CA TRP A 155 2.55 -9.68 -10.27
C TRP A 155 1.21 -9.50 -9.51
N GLN A 156 0.21 -8.91 -10.18
CA GLN A 156 -1.18 -8.88 -9.72
C GLN A 156 -2.11 -9.50 -10.76
N PRO A 157 -3.37 -9.81 -10.42
CA PRO A 157 -4.29 -10.50 -11.32
C PRO A 157 -4.48 -9.83 -12.67
N VAL A 158 -4.76 -10.66 -13.68
CA VAL A 158 -5.24 -10.27 -15.01
C VAL A 158 -6.66 -10.79 -15.15
N TRP A 159 -7.58 -9.97 -15.69
CA TRP A 159 -8.98 -10.38 -15.84
C TRP A 159 -9.67 -9.67 -17.02
N LEU A 160 -10.80 -10.22 -17.42
CA LEU A 160 -11.71 -9.62 -18.40
C LEU A 160 -13.00 -9.16 -17.71
N GLU A 161 -13.59 -8.11 -18.25
CA GLU A 161 -14.99 -7.72 -17.98
C GLU A 161 -15.73 -7.58 -19.31
N THR A 162 -16.97 -8.07 -19.32
CA THR A 162 -17.90 -7.86 -20.43
C THR A 162 -18.93 -6.83 -19.99
N VAL A 163 -18.94 -5.67 -20.62
CA VAL A 163 -19.70 -4.50 -20.18
C VAL A 163 -20.49 -3.86 -21.32
N PRO A 164 -21.59 -3.12 -21.06
CA PRO A 164 -22.27 -2.33 -22.07
C PRO A 164 -21.35 -1.25 -22.69
N GLU A 165 -21.74 -0.74 -23.86
CA GLU A 165 -21.07 0.42 -24.50
C GLU A 165 -21.03 1.61 -23.56
N ASN A 166 -22.20 1.97 -22.97
CA ASN A 166 -22.32 2.96 -21.93
C ASN A 166 -22.15 2.26 -20.58
N ARG A 167 -21.07 2.57 -19.87
CA ARG A 167 -20.72 1.91 -18.60
C ARG A 167 -20.21 2.90 -17.55
N VAL A 168 -20.25 2.49 -16.31
CA VAL A 168 -19.59 3.15 -15.20
C VAL A 168 -18.08 3.07 -15.42
N ARG A 169 -17.44 4.22 -15.53
CA ARG A 169 -15.98 4.31 -15.67
C ARG A 169 -15.30 4.31 -14.30
N ASP A 170 -15.77 5.20 -13.39
CA ASP A 170 -15.21 5.33 -12.05
C ASP A 170 -16.20 6.03 -11.11
N PHE A 171 -15.93 6.02 -9.81
CA PHE A 171 -16.72 6.71 -8.79
C PHE A 171 -15.90 6.93 -7.53
N TYR A 172 -16.23 8.01 -6.80
CA TYR A 172 -15.57 8.38 -5.54
C TYR A 172 -16.63 8.73 -4.49
N PHE A 173 -16.48 8.10 -3.32
CA PHE A 173 -17.34 8.35 -2.16
C PHE A 173 -16.65 9.31 -1.20
N ARG A 174 -17.32 10.41 -0.86
CA ARG A 174 -16.89 11.35 0.16
C ARG A 174 -17.90 11.35 1.30
N PRO A 175 -17.67 10.52 2.35
CA PRO A 175 -18.54 10.47 3.51
C PRO A 175 -18.63 11.81 4.23
N ASP A 176 -19.84 12.17 4.67
CA ASP A 176 -20.10 13.34 5.50
C ASP A 176 -20.79 12.88 6.79
N VAL A 177 -19.98 12.65 7.82
CA VAL A 177 -20.43 12.15 9.13
C VAL A 177 -21.40 13.11 9.78
N LYS A 178 -21.12 14.42 9.68
CA LYS A 178 -21.94 15.48 10.30
C LYS A 178 -23.34 15.54 9.72
N ASN A 179 -23.48 15.34 8.41
CA ASN A 179 -24.75 15.42 7.72
C ASN A 179 -25.39 14.05 7.51
N SER A 180 -24.77 12.96 8.01
CA SER A 180 -25.25 11.59 7.84
C SER A 180 -25.50 11.26 6.37
N SER A 181 -24.52 11.53 5.52
CA SER A 181 -24.64 11.40 4.06
C SER A 181 -23.32 10.96 3.43
N VAL A 182 -23.38 10.63 2.15
CA VAL A 182 -22.22 10.44 1.29
C VAL A 182 -22.38 11.26 0.02
N ASN A 183 -21.37 12.04 -0.32
CA ASN A 183 -21.28 12.69 -1.61
C ASN A 183 -20.63 11.73 -2.60
N VAL A 184 -21.33 11.46 -3.70
CA VAL A 184 -20.88 10.53 -4.74
C VAL A 184 -20.50 11.33 -5.97
N GLU A 185 -19.27 11.16 -6.42
CA GLU A 185 -18.85 11.57 -7.74
C GLU A 185 -18.89 10.35 -8.66
N LEU A 186 -19.71 10.40 -9.70
CA LEU A 186 -19.89 9.31 -10.68
C LEU A 186 -19.36 9.72 -12.04
N LEU A 187 -18.57 8.85 -12.66
CA LEU A 187 -18.00 9.02 -13.99
C LEU A 187 -18.47 7.88 -14.90
N THR A 188 -18.91 8.21 -16.11
CA THR A 188 -19.41 7.26 -17.09
C THR A 188 -18.77 7.46 -18.46
N THR A 189 -18.90 6.48 -19.35
CA THR A 189 -18.39 6.57 -20.72
C THR A 189 -19.30 7.35 -21.66
N GLY A 190 -20.55 7.61 -21.27
CA GLY A 190 -21.55 8.28 -22.12
C GLY A 190 -22.59 9.05 -21.33
N LYS A 191 -23.66 9.43 -22.01
CA LYS A 191 -24.85 10.06 -21.40
C LYS A 191 -25.90 8.99 -21.13
N GLY A 192 -26.61 9.11 -20.00
CA GLY A 192 -27.65 8.16 -19.67
C GLY A 192 -28.25 8.37 -18.27
N ARG A 193 -29.02 7.41 -17.82
CA ARG A 193 -29.65 7.42 -16.50
C ARG A 193 -28.89 6.54 -15.53
N TYR A 194 -28.74 7.03 -14.32
CA TYR A 194 -28.12 6.27 -13.22
C TYR A 194 -29.09 6.09 -12.05
N ARG A 195 -28.86 5.04 -11.28
CA ARG A 195 -29.38 4.83 -9.94
C ARG A 195 -28.26 4.31 -9.05
N VAL A 196 -28.07 4.93 -7.89
CA VAL A 196 -27.07 4.52 -6.90
C VAL A 196 -27.77 4.30 -5.57
N CYS A 197 -27.76 3.07 -5.08
CA CYS A 197 -28.39 2.68 -3.83
C CYS A 197 -27.35 2.22 -2.82
N VAL A 198 -27.53 2.66 -1.58
CA VAL A 198 -26.69 2.35 -0.42
C VAL A 198 -27.47 1.40 0.48
N LEU A 199 -26.83 0.28 0.85
CA LEU A 199 -27.41 -0.73 1.72
C LEU A 199 -26.56 -0.90 2.99
N PHE A 200 -27.23 -1.21 4.10
CA PHE A 200 -26.56 -1.67 5.32
C PHE A 200 -27.26 -2.95 5.81
N ASP A 201 -26.49 -4.00 6.02
CA ASP A 201 -27.02 -5.35 6.34
C ASP A 201 -28.15 -5.78 5.37
N GLY A 202 -27.94 -5.54 4.06
CA GLY A 202 -28.87 -5.90 3.00
C GLY A 202 -30.15 -5.04 2.91
N ARG A 203 -30.29 -4.00 3.75
CA ARG A 203 -31.43 -3.07 3.71
C ARG A 203 -31.03 -1.76 3.05
N GLU A 204 -31.85 -1.25 2.12
CA GLU A 204 -31.63 0.06 1.52
C GLU A 204 -31.74 1.15 2.60
N VAL A 205 -30.71 1.96 2.74
CA VAL A 205 -30.63 3.07 3.70
C VAL A 205 -30.48 4.44 3.02
N GLY A 206 -30.35 4.46 1.70
CA GLY A 206 -30.32 5.68 0.90
C GLY A 206 -30.21 5.36 -0.58
N CYS A 207 -30.78 6.21 -1.43
CA CYS A 207 -30.72 6.03 -2.87
C CYS A 207 -30.80 7.39 -3.58
N ALA A 208 -30.13 7.49 -4.72
CA ALA A 208 -30.26 8.63 -5.63
C ALA A 208 -30.34 8.14 -7.07
N SER A 209 -31.05 8.88 -7.92
CA SER A 209 -31.14 8.62 -9.35
C SER A 209 -31.21 9.91 -10.14
N GLY A 210 -30.80 9.88 -11.39
CA GLY A 210 -30.79 11.06 -12.24
C GLY A 210 -30.24 10.79 -13.63
N GLU A 211 -29.97 11.85 -14.36
CA GLU A 211 -29.29 11.80 -15.65
C GLU A 211 -27.86 12.27 -15.50
N ILE A 212 -26.95 11.66 -16.28
CA ILE A 212 -25.53 11.98 -16.30
C ILE A 212 -25.05 12.20 -17.73
N ALA A 213 -24.13 13.15 -17.87
CA ALA A 213 -23.35 13.37 -19.09
C ALA A 213 -21.86 13.32 -18.74
N TYR A 214 -21.30 12.09 -18.73
CA TYR A 214 -19.90 11.75 -18.44
C TYR A 214 -19.46 11.93 -16.96
N ARG A 215 -19.94 12.93 -16.24
CA ARG A 215 -19.60 13.17 -14.84
C ARG A 215 -20.76 13.88 -14.12
N THR A 216 -21.05 13.47 -12.90
CA THR A 216 -21.97 14.16 -12.00
C THR A 216 -21.54 13.98 -10.55
N THR A 217 -22.01 14.88 -9.69
CA THR A 217 -21.84 14.78 -8.24
C THR A 217 -23.19 14.99 -7.58
N PHE A 218 -23.53 14.13 -6.60
CA PHE A 218 -24.80 14.19 -5.87
C PHE A 218 -24.63 13.65 -4.45
N GLU A 219 -25.54 14.04 -3.57
CA GLU A 219 -25.56 13.59 -2.18
C GLU A 219 -26.60 12.47 -2.00
N ILE A 220 -26.27 11.46 -1.20
CA ILE A 220 -27.21 10.44 -0.70
C ILE A 220 -27.27 10.57 0.83
N LYS A 221 -28.45 10.90 1.36
CA LYS A 221 -28.73 10.88 2.80
C LYS A 221 -28.91 9.45 3.27
N LEU A 222 -28.35 9.14 4.43
CA LEU A 222 -28.41 7.82 5.06
C LEU A 222 -29.46 7.82 6.18
N SER A 223 -30.44 6.94 6.08
CA SER A 223 -31.48 6.76 7.11
C SER A 223 -30.98 5.97 8.34
N GLU A 224 -29.87 5.24 8.21
CA GLU A 224 -29.19 4.55 9.30
C GLU A 224 -27.71 4.92 9.30
N VAL A 225 -27.19 5.37 10.47
CA VAL A 225 -25.81 5.83 10.64
C VAL A 225 -25.01 4.80 11.42
N ARG A 226 -24.01 4.21 10.76
CA ARG A 226 -23.04 3.27 11.32
C ARG A 226 -21.64 3.74 10.97
N LEU A 227 -20.91 4.25 11.94
CA LEU A 227 -19.57 4.76 11.71
C LEU A 227 -18.57 3.62 11.56
N TRP A 228 -17.71 3.73 10.56
CA TRP A 228 -16.49 2.94 10.50
C TRP A 228 -15.51 3.47 11.55
N ARG A 229 -14.92 2.59 12.36
CA ARG A 229 -13.98 2.94 13.42
C ARG A 229 -13.03 1.80 13.75
N GLU A 230 -12.04 2.09 14.60
CA GLU A 230 -11.10 1.08 15.11
C GLU A 230 -11.86 -0.14 15.65
N GLY A 231 -11.49 -1.31 15.12
CA GLY A 231 -12.09 -2.60 15.50
C GLY A 231 -13.51 -2.85 15.01
N GLU A 232 -14.16 -1.86 14.41
CA GLU A 232 -15.54 -1.95 13.89
C GLU A 232 -15.58 -1.51 12.41
N GLY A 233 -15.39 -2.46 11.50
CA GLY A 233 -15.41 -2.24 10.05
C GLY A 233 -16.83 -2.18 9.50
N ASN A 234 -17.66 -1.23 9.96
CA ASN A 234 -18.99 -1.01 9.43
C ASN A 234 -18.90 -0.48 7.99
N LEU A 235 -19.30 -1.31 7.03
CA LEU A 235 -19.29 -0.99 5.61
C LEU A 235 -20.72 -0.93 5.08
N TYR A 236 -21.01 0.08 4.29
CA TYR A 236 -22.22 0.18 3.49
C TYR A 236 -21.96 -0.41 2.12
N ASP A 237 -22.77 -1.37 1.68
CA ASP A 237 -22.76 -1.84 0.31
C ASP A 237 -23.38 -0.79 -0.62
N VAL A 238 -22.84 -0.69 -1.83
CA VAL A 238 -23.34 0.22 -2.86
C VAL A 238 -23.59 -0.54 -4.15
N VAL A 239 -24.75 -0.33 -4.73
CA VAL A 239 -25.10 -0.81 -6.08
C VAL A 239 -25.25 0.41 -6.99
N ILE A 240 -24.48 0.43 -8.07
CA ILE A 240 -24.50 1.48 -9.09
C ILE A 240 -25.05 0.86 -10.37
N GLU A 241 -26.21 1.31 -10.80
CA GLU A 241 -26.85 0.93 -12.06
C GLU A 241 -26.73 2.09 -13.05
N TYR A 242 -26.26 1.81 -14.26
CA TYR A 242 -26.14 2.79 -15.34
C TYR A 242 -26.28 2.13 -16.71
N GLU A 243 -27.35 2.45 -17.46
CA GLU A 243 -27.58 1.99 -18.85
C GLU A 243 -27.31 0.47 -19.07
N GLY A 244 -27.72 -0.36 -18.09
CA GLY A 244 -27.53 -1.81 -18.12
C GLY A 244 -26.17 -2.31 -17.61
N ASP A 245 -25.30 -1.42 -17.17
CA ASP A 245 -24.13 -1.76 -16.36
C ASP A 245 -24.49 -1.76 -14.89
N GLU A 246 -24.12 -2.80 -14.15
CA GLU A 246 -24.29 -2.91 -12.70
C GLU A 246 -22.93 -3.11 -12.05
N VAL A 247 -22.58 -2.22 -11.12
CA VAL A 247 -21.34 -2.25 -10.36
C VAL A 247 -21.66 -2.32 -8.88
N SER A 248 -21.13 -3.33 -8.21
CA SER A 248 -21.16 -3.42 -6.76
C SER A 248 -19.90 -2.84 -6.15
N SER A 249 -20.07 -2.07 -5.07
CA SER A 249 -18.99 -1.43 -4.32
C SER A 249 -19.32 -1.38 -2.82
N TYR A 250 -18.56 -0.64 -2.06
CA TYR A 250 -18.82 -0.32 -0.65
C TYR A 250 -18.08 0.95 -0.23
N PHE A 251 -18.45 1.52 0.91
CA PHE A 251 -17.71 2.56 1.62
C PHE A 251 -17.89 2.45 3.14
N GLY A 252 -17.03 3.10 3.90
CA GLY A 252 -17.20 3.30 5.34
C GLY A 252 -17.55 4.75 5.65
N LEU A 253 -18.57 4.99 6.47
CA LEU A 253 -18.92 6.33 6.93
C LEU A 253 -17.96 6.74 8.04
N ARG A 254 -16.98 7.60 7.71
CA ARG A 254 -15.97 8.08 8.66
C ARG A 254 -15.41 9.43 8.24
N GLU A 255 -14.82 10.13 9.22
CA GLU A 255 -14.03 11.33 9.04
C GLU A 255 -12.69 11.15 9.75
N THR A 256 -11.60 11.50 9.08
CA THR A 256 -10.26 11.52 9.66
C THR A 256 -9.65 12.90 9.52
N ARG A 257 -9.07 13.43 10.58
CA ARG A 257 -8.37 14.70 10.55
C ARG A 257 -7.36 14.84 11.68
N TYR A 258 -6.51 15.81 11.57
CA TYR A 258 -5.76 16.33 12.71
C TYR A 258 -6.50 17.56 13.28
N ASP A 259 -6.65 17.58 14.59
CA ASP A 259 -7.20 18.71 15.35
C ASP A 259 -6.16 19.15 16.38
N GLY A 260 -5.46 20.25 16.05
CA GLY A 260 -4.28 20.66 16.81
C GLY A 260 -3.21 19.57 16.81
N MET A 261 -2.87 19.06 18.00
CA MET A 261 -1.86 18.01 18.21
C MET A 261 -2.44 16.59 18.17
N GLU A 262 -3.74 16.43 17.97
CA GLU A 262 -4.40 15.14 18.02
C GLU A 262 -4.80 14.64 16.65
N TYR A 263 -4.61 13.35 16.41
CA TYR A 263 -5.27 12.64 15.32
C TYR A 263 -6.66 12.22 15.78
N THR A 264 -7.68 12.56 14.98
CA THR A 264 -9.06 12.21 15.30
C THR A 264 -9.69 11.32 14.24
N LEU A 265 -10.47 10.33 14.70
CA LEU A 265 -11.37 9.53 13.89
C LEU A 265 -12.80 9.77 14.37
N ASN A 266 -13.65 10.30 13.48
CA ASN A 266 -15.02 10.69 13.80
C ASN A 266 -15.10 11.68 14.99
N GLY A 267 -14.17 12.64 15.05
CA GLY A 267 -14.06 13.63 16.11
C GLY A 267 -13.60 13.11 17.47
N LYS A 268 -13.10 11.88 17.55
CA LYS A 268 -12.52 11.31 18.78
C LYS A 268 -11.02 11.12 18.61
N PRO A 269 -10.20 11.57 19.57
CA PRO A 269 -8.77 11.32 19.57
C PRO A 269 -8.45 9.83 19.52
N ILE A 270 -7.49 9.46 18.68
CA ILE A 270 -6.96 8.10 18.57
C ILE A 270 -5.44 8.16 18.63
N PHE A 271 -4.84 7.32 19.45
CA PHE A 271 -3.41 7.06 19.42
C PHE A 271 -3.12 5.92 18.44
N GLN A 272 -2.35 6.22 17.39
CA GLN A 272 -1.98 5.24 16.36
C GLN A 272 -0.91 4.30 16.89
N ARG A 273 -1.25 3.01 17.06
CA ARG A 273 -0.34 1.92 17.40
C ARG A 273 -0.16 1.06 16.17
N PHE A 274 0.77 1.45 15.32
CA PHE A 274 0.96 0.81 14.04
C PHE A 274 2.15 -0.15 14.03
N VAL A 275 2.08 -1.09 13.12
CA VAL A 275 3.19 -1.96 12.76
C VAL A 275 3.47 -1.84 11.27
N MET A 276 4.74 -1.91 10.90
CA MET A 276 5.14 -1.89 9.50
C MET A 276 4.95 -3.26 8.86
N ASP A 277 4.41 -3.28 7.63
CA ASP A 277 4.39 -4.46 6.77
C ASP A 277 4.94 -4.10 5.38
N GLN A 278 5.97 -4.79 4.97
CA GLN A 278 6.62 -4.60 3.66
C GLN A 278 5.94 -5.42 2.55
N GLY A 279 4.96 -6.25 2.90
CA GLY A 279 4.16 -7.01 1.95
C GLY A 279 4.93 -8.04 1.13
N TYR A 280 5.97 -8.66 1.71
CA TYR A 280 6.70 -9.78 1.13
C TYR A 280 6.17 -11.12 1.64
N TYR A 281 6.10 -12.11 0.76
CA TYR A 281 5.56 -13.44 1.04
C TYR A 281 6.57 -14.51 0.63
N THR A 282 6.85 -15.44 1.52
CA THR A 282 7.77 -16.55 1.25
C THR A 282 7.32 -17.36 0.03
N GLY A 283 8.22 -17.52 -0.92
CA GLY A 283 7.96 -18.19 -2.19
C GLY A 283 7.19 -17.38 -3.23
N GLY A 284 6.47 -16.33 -2.81
CA GLY A 284 5.63 -15.51 -3.68
C GLY A 284 6.15 -14.10 -3.98
N VAL A 285 7.16 -13.65 -3.24
CA VAL A 285 7.71 -12.28 -3.26
C VAL A 285 6.62 -11.27 -2.90
N TYR A 286 5.97 -10.62 -3.85
CA TYR A 286 4.89 -9.65 -3.60
C TYR A 286 3.49 -10.26 -3.56
N THR A 287 3.33 -11.50 -3.96
CA THR A 287 2.02 -12.15 -4.12
C THR A 287 1.88 -13.30 -3.14
N PRO A 288 0.88 -13.29 -2.25
CA PRO A 288 0.65 -14.37 -1.30
C PRO A 288 0.24 -15.66 -2.01
N ARG A 289 0.44 -16.80 -1.35
CA ARG A 289 -0.02 -18.09 -1.86
C ARG A 289 -1.55 -18.18 -1.95
N SER A 290 -2.22 -17.48 -1.04
CA SER A 290 -3.67 -17.39 -0.96
C SER A 290 -4.11 -16.01 -0.48
N VAL A 291 -5.23 -15.51 -1.00
CA VAL A 291 -5.85 -14.26 -0.53
C VAL A 291 -6.25 -14.31 0.95
N MET A 292 -6.37 -15.50 1.51
CA MET A 292 -6.65 -15.69 2.94
C MET A 292 -5.47 -15.28 3.84
N GLU A 293 -4.26 -15.20 3.30
CA GLU A 293 -3.10 -14.69 4.04
C GLU A 293 -3.26 -13.23 4.43
N PHE A 294 -3.95 -12.42 3.63
CA PHE A 294 -4.26 -11.04 3.97
C PHE A 294 -5.08 -10.92 5.26
N ALA A 295 -6.08 -11.78 5.44
CA ALA A 295 -6.86 -11.80 6.68
C ALA A 295 -6.01 -12.26 7.88
N ALA A 296 -5.17 -13.25 7.67
CA ALA A 296 -4.26 -13.75 8.71
C ALA A 296 -3.24 -12.67 9.13
N ASP A 297 -2.72 -11.88 8.18
CA ASP A 297 -1.74 -10.82 8.46
C ASP A 297 -2.38 -9.70 9.32
N VAL A 298 -3.60 -9.27 8.99
CA VAL A 298 -4.36 -8.30 9.80
C VAL A 298 -4.64 -8.83 11.20
N GLU A 299 -5.09 -10.08 11.32
CA GLU A 299 -5.38 -10.68 12.63
C GLU A 299 -4.11 -10.85 13.49
N ARG A 300 -2.95 -11.14 12.91
CA ARG A 300 -1.67 -11.18 13.64
C ARG A 300 -1.29 -9.79 14.20
N GLY A 301 -1.43 -8.74 13.40
CA GLY A 301 -1.21 -7.37 13.88
C GLY A 301 -2.15 -7.01 15.04
N LYS A 302 -3.44 -7.30 14.91
CA LYS A 302 -4.45 -7.08 15.97
C LYS A 302 -4.19 -7.92 17.22
N ALA A 303 -3.74 -9.15 17.07
CA ALA A 303 -3.41 -10.03 18.20
C ALA A 303 -2.29 -9.47 19.07
N LEU A 304 -1.34 -8.74 18.48
CA LEU A 304 -0.28 -8.00 19.19
C LEU A 304 -0.74 -6.64 19.76
N GLY A 305 -2.01 -6.23 19.57
CA GLY A 305 -2.56 -4.97 20.09
C GLY A 305 -2.33 -3.75 19.19
N PHE A 306 -1.88 -3.94 17.95
CA PHE A 306 -1.82 -2.88 16.96
C PHE A 306 -3.23 -2.57 16.43
N ASN A 307 -3.49 -1.28 16.16
CA ASN A 307 -4.76 -0.82 15.60
C ASN A 307 -4.65 -0.41 14.13
N GLY A 308 -3.47 -0.59 13.54
CA GLY A 308 -3.24 -0.27 12.14
C GLY A 308 -1.89 -0.74 11.63
N VAL A 309 -1.69 -0.52 10.34
CA VAL A 309 -0.50 -0.92 9.59
C VAL A 309 0.01 0.22 8.72
N ARG A 310 1.32 0.34 8.62
CA ARG A 310 1.96 1.11 7.56
C ARG A 310 2.39 0.15 6.46
N LEU A 311 1.78 0.30 5.28
CA LEU A 311 2.01 -0.55 4.10
C LEU A 311 3.24 -0.03 3.35
N HIS A 312 4.42 -0.42 3.84
CA HIS A 312 5.68 0.25 3.56
C HIS A 312 6.23 -0.02 2.17
N GLN A 313 6.55 1.07 1.45
CA GLN A 313 7.25 1.07 0.15
C GLN A 313 6.61 0.13 -0.90
N LYS A 314 5.29 -0.05 -0.81
CA LYS A 314 4.53 -0.91 -1.72
C LYS A 314 3.08 -0.43 -1.82
N LEU A 315 2.57 -0.36 -3.05
CA LEU A 315 1.14 -0.23 -3.26
C LEU A 315 0.52 -1.62 -3.15
N SER A 316 -0.12 -1.88 -2.01
CA SER A 316 -0.62 -3.21 -1.66
C SER A 316 -1.78 -3.67 -2.55
N ASP A 317 -2.06 -4.97 -2.54
CA ASP A 317 -3.21 -5.55 -3.22
C ASP A 317 -4.52 -4.96 -2.63
N PRO A 318 -5.49 -4.52 -3.44
CA PRO A 318 -6.75 -3.96 -2.95
C PRO A 318 -7.54 -4.91 -2.04
N ARG A 319 -7.31 -6.22 -2.14
CA ARG A 319 -7.95 -7.23 -1.28
C ARG A 319 -7.43 -7.20 0.16
N LEU A 320 -6.14 -6.84 0.36
CA LEU A 320 -5.61 -6.58 1.70
C LEU A 320 -6.29 -5.35 2.32
N LEU A 321 -6.45 -4.29 1.54
CA LEU A 321 -7.15 -3.08 2.00
C LEU A 321 -8.62 -3.38 2.34
N TYR A 322 -9.31 -4.21 1.55
CA TYR A 322 -10.65 -4.66 1.90
C TYR A 322 -10.69 -5.40 3.25
N VAL A 323 -9.70 -6.24 3.53
CA VAL A 323 -9.62 -6.92 4.84
C VAL A 323 -9.41 -5.90 5.96
N CYS A 324 -8.56 -4.90 5.77
CA CYS A 324 -8.39 -3.80 6.73
C CYS A 324 -9.71 -3.03 6.93
N ASP A 325 -10.42 -2.71 5.84
CA ASP A 325 -11.72 -2.03 5.88
C ASP A 325 -12.73 -2.82 6.71
N LYS A 326 -12.83 -4.13 6.46
CA LYS A 326 -13.76 -5.02 7.15
C LYS A 326 -13.41 -5.25 8.62
N ALA A 327 -12.12 -5.18 8.95
CA ALA A 327 -11.62 -5.38 10.32
C ALA A 327 -11.62 -4.11 11.18
N GLY A 328 -11.91 -2.94 10.61
CA GLY A 328 -11.70 -1.66 11.29
C GLY A 328 -10.22 -1.45 11.64
N TYR A 329 -9.32 -1.90 10.77
CA TYR A 329 -7.86 -1.83 10.95
C TYR A 329 -7.31 -0.70 10.08
N MET A 330 -6.74 0.32 10.72
CA MET A 330 -6.28 1.53 10.04
C MET A 330 -5.05 1.25 9.17
N ALA A 331 -4.88 2.01 8.10
CA ALA A 331 -3.72 1.91 7.22
C ALA A 331 -3.18 3.28 6.82
N TRP A 332 -1.85 3.41 6.71
CA TRP A 332 -1.25 4.47 5.90
C TRP A 332 -1.08 3.94 4.48
N GLY A 333 -1.65 4.67 3.51
CA GLY A 333 -1.50 4.40 2.09
C GLY A 333 -0.17 4.97 1.60
N GLU A 334 0.82 4.11 1.38
CA GLU A 334 2.16 4.50 0.98
C GLU A 334 2.46 4.11 -0.46
N TYR A 335 3.34 4.86 -1.11
CA TYR A 335 3.82 4.58 -2.45
C TYR A 335 5.28 4.09 -2.42
N PRO A 336 5.68 3.15 -3.30
CA PRO A 336 7.05 2.64 -3.37
C PRO A 336 8.01 3.67 -3.97
N SER A 337 8.22 4.74 -3.26
CA SER A 337 8.89 5.95 -3.76
C SER A 337 10.39 5.78 -4.03
N TRP A 338 11.06 4.85 -3.34
CA TRP A 338 12.49 4.65 -3.54
C TRP A 338 12.85 4.24 -4.98
N GLY A 339 13.97 4.74 -5.47
CA GLY A 339 14.47 4.54 -6.82
C GLY A 339 14.35 5.77 -7.72
N ILE A 340 13.69 6.81 -7.25
CA ILE A 340 13.57 8.09 -7.96
C ILE A 340 14.63 9.07 -7.44
N ASP A 341 15.19 9.89 -8.30
CA ASP A 341 16.06 11.00 -7.91
C ASP A 341 15.21 12.20 -7.48
N TYR A 342 15.17 12.45 -6.18
CA TYR A 342 14.45 13.57 -5.57
C TYR A 342 15.27 14.85 -5.47
N SER A 343 16.52 14.85 -5.92
CA SER A 343 17.39 16.04 -5.91
C SER A 343 17.06 17.02 -7.03
N SER A 344 16.19 16.61 -7.98
CA SER A 344 15.72 17.44 -9.08
C SER A 344 14.23 17.27 -9.33
N LEU A 345 13.63 18.19 -10.09
CA LEU A 345 12.23 18.11 -10.51
C LEU A 345 12.01 17.33 -11.83
N ASP A 346 13.07 16.77 -12.43
CA ASP A 346 13.01 16.15 -13.76
C ASP A 346 12.07 14.95 -13.81
N HIS A 347 11.97 14.19 -12.68
CA HIS A 347 11.13 13.00 -12.59
C HIS A 347 9.78 13.23 -11.91
N LEU A 348 9.50 14.48 -11.49
CA LEU A 348 8.27 14.84 -10.77
C LEU A 348 7.01 14.48 -11.59
N GLY A 349 7.00 14.81 -12.88
CA GLY A 349 5.83 14.55 -13.74
C GLY A 349 5.47 13.06 -13.83
N GLN A 350 6.47 12.18 -13.93
CA GLN A 350 6.25 10.74 -13.91
C GLN A 350 5.73 10.25 -12.57
N PHE A 351 6.36 10.70 -11.47
CA PHE A 351 5.93 10.33 -10.12
C PHE A 351 4.47 10.74 -9.87
N LEU A 352 4.09 11.96 -10.21
CA LEU A 352 2.74 12.46 -10.00
C LEU A 352 1.69 11.67 -10.80
N ALA A 353 2.01 11.21 -12.01
CA ALA A 353 1.09 10.40 -12.79
C ALA A 353 0.83 9.04 -12.13
N GLU A 354 1.88 8.32 -11.74
CA GLU A 354 1.75 7.02 -11.05
C GLU A 354 1.11 7.19 -9.66
N TRP A 355 1.41 8.27 -8.94
CA TRP A 355 0.81 8.56 -7.64
C TRP A 355 -0.68 8.90 -7.73
N GLU A 356 -1.11 9.66 -8.75
CA GLU A 356 -2.53 9.91 -9.00
C GLU A 356 -3.31 8.61 -9.19
N GLU A 357 -2.79 7.71 -10.02
CA GLU A 357 -3.41 6.40 -10.26
C GLU A 357 -3.53 5.61 -8.94
N ALA A 358 -2.50 5.63 -8.09
CA ALA A 358 -2.50 4.97 -6.80
C ALA A 358 -3.57 5.53 -5.85
N VAL A 359 -3.62 6.85 -5.68
CA VAL A 359 -4.62 7.51 -4.82
C VAL A 359 -6.04 7.27 -5.33
N ARG A 360 -6.26 7.36 -6.64
CA ARG A 360 -7.59 7.12 -7.24
C ARG A 360 -8.03 5.67 -7.08
N ARG A 361 -7.12 4.70 -7.26
CA ARG A 361 -7.41 3.27 -7.04
C ARG A 361 -7.94 3.02 -5.63
N ASP A 362 -7.28 3.61 -4.64
CA ASP A 362 -7.51 3.31 -3.22
C ASP A 362 -8.40 4.34 -2.52
N PHE A 363 -8.91 5.33 -3.25
CA PHE A 363 -9.69 6.45 -2.70
C PHE A 363 -10.85 6.03 -1.80
N ASN A 364 -11.57 4.98 -2.17
CA ASN A 364 -12.79 4.57 -1.47
C ASN A 364 -12.54 3.65 -0.26
N HIS A 365 -11.29 3.20 -0.01
CA HIS A 365 -10.97 2.38 1.16
C HIS A 365 -11.04 3.19 2.46
N PRO A 366 -11.97 2.91 3.38
CA PRO A 366 -12.07 3.65 4.64
C PRO A 366 -10.90 3.41 5.59
N SER A 367 -10.21 2.27 5.49
CA SER A 367 -9.03 1.95 6.30
C SER A 367 -7.86 2.88 6.05
N ILE A 368 -7.70 3.40 4.83
CA ILE A 368 -6.66 4.40 4.56
C ILE A 368 -7.03 5.70 5.24
N ILE A 369 -6.26 6.05 6.26
CA ILE A 369 -6.49 7.22 7.10
C ILE A 369 -5.49 8.35 6.87
N THR A 370 -4.34 8.04 6.27
CA THR A 370 -3.28 9.00 5.94
C THR A 370 -2.61 8.56 4.64
N TRP A 371 -2.32 9.50 3.76
CA TRP A 371 -1.47 9.30 2.59
C TRP A 371 0.00 9.55 2.92
N CYS A 372 0.88 8.69 2.41
CA CYS A 372 2.33 8.79 2.56
C CYS A 372 3.00 8.58 1.19
N PRO A 373 3.10 9.61 0.34
CA PRO A 373 3.65 9.49 -0.99
C PRO A 373 5.14 9.18 -1.01
N LEU A 374 5.90 9.69 -0.05
CA LEU A 374 7.35 9.64 -0.01
C LEU A 374 7.85 9.07 1.32
N ASN A 375 8.93 8.31 1.27
CA ASN A 375 9.65 7.82 2.45
C ASN A 375 11.12 8.15 2.35
N GLU A 376 11.71 8.71 3.42
CA GLU A 376 13.16 8.91 3.57
C GLU A 376 13.82 9.43 2.29
N VAL A 377 13.45 10.60 1.86
CA VAL A 377 13.96 11.22 0.63
C VAL A 377 15.35 11.78 0.88
N TRP A 378 16.37 11.05 0.43
CA TRP A 378 17.79 11.41 0.63
C TRP A 378 18.46 11.96 -0.64
N GLY A 379 17.86 11.83 -1.80
CA GLY A 379 18.45 12.03 -3.11
C GLY A 379 18.68 10.72 -3.85
N ALA A 380 19.49 10.75 -4.90
CA ALA A 380 19.82 9.54 -5.65
C ALA A 380 20.69 8.58 -4.84
N TRP A 381 20.39 7.30 -4.86
CA TRP A 381 21.16 6.26 -4.17
C TRP A 381 22.64 6.18 -4.60
N GLU A 382 22.91 6.57 -5.85
CA GLU A 382 24.26 6.61 -6.41
C GLU A 382 25.06 7.84 -5.96
N GLU A 383 24.37 8.84 -5.41
CA GLU A 383 24.96 10.10 -4.93
C GLU A 383 24.40 10.43 -3.54
N PRO A 384 24.85 9.71 -2.49
CA PRO A 384 24.28 9.85 -1.13
C PRO A 384 24.46 11.24 -0.51
N ASP A 385 25.36 12.06 -1.05
CA ASP A 385 25.56 13.45 -0.63
C ASP A 385 24.57 14.44 -1.24
N LYS A 386 23.80 14.01 -2.25
CA LYS A 386 22.71 14.81 -2.79
C LYS A 386 21.46 14.65 -1.94
N LEU A 387 21.03 15.74 -1.35
CA LEU A 387 19.81 15.79 -0.56
C LEU A 387 18.58 15.98 -1.47
N GLY A 388 17.42 15.49 -1.03
CA GLY A 388 16.16 15.70 -1.72
C GLY A 388 15.80 17.18 -1.83
N ASP A 389 15.13 17.57 -2.90
CA ASP A 389 14.62 18.92 -3.08
C ASP A 389 13.28 19.08 -2.34
N GLY A 390 13.21 19.92 -1.33
CA GLY A 390 11.98 20.19 -0.58
C GLY A 390 10.81 20.65 -1.44
N ARG A 391 11.08 21.25 -2.62
CA ARG A 391 10.03 21.62 -3.60
C ARG A 391 9.38 20.40 -4.23
N PHE A 392 10.12 19.29 -4.39
CA PHE A 392 9.55 18.02 -4.84
C PHE A 392 8.50 17.54 -3.84
N ALA A 393 8.87 17.42 -2.57
CA ALA A 393 7.97 17.00 -1.49
C ALA A 393 6.75 17.92 -1.36
N ALA A 394 6.96 19.24 -1.37
CA ALA A 394 5.87 20.23 -1.28
C ALA A 394 4.88 20.13 -2.46
N THR A 395 5.39 19.88 -3.68
CA THR A 395 4.54 19.71 -4.86
C THR A 395 3.73 18.43 -4.78
N VAL A 396 4.35 17.32 -4.35
CA VAL A 396 3.66 16.03 -4.16
C VAL A 396 2.58 16.13 -3.08
N TYR A 397 2.85 16.83 -1.97
CA TYR A 397 1.86 17.11 -0.95
C TYR A 397 0.66 17.90 -1.51
N ASP A 398 0.90 19.05 -2.13
CA ASP A 398 -0.16 19.87 -2.72
C ASP A 398 -0.98 19.11 -3.75
N PHE A 399 -0.34 18.28 -4.56
CA PHE A 399 -0.99 17.43 -5.54
C PHE A 399 -1.87 16.37 -4.85
N THR A 400 -1.36 15.70 -3.82
CA THR A 400 -2.12 14.71 -3.04
C THR A 400 -3.39 15.31 -2.48
N LYS A 401 -3.29 16.49 -1.86
CA LYS A 401 -4.44 17.23 -1.31
C LYS A 401 -5.44 17.71 -2.38
N ARG A 402 -5.01 17.83 -3.64
CA ARG A 402 -5.91 18.13 -4.78
C ARG A 402 -6.65 16.88 -5.27
N VAL A 403 -6.02 15.72 -5.22
CA VAL A 403 -6.64 14.45 -5.60
C VAL A 403 -7.58 13.97 -4.49
N ASP A 404 -7.14 14.05 -3.23
CA ASP A 404 -7.92 13.69 -2.05
C ASP A 404 -7.75 14.69 -0.90
N GLU A 405 -8.75 15.54 -0.70
CA GLU A 405 -8.81 16.49 0.40
C GLU A 405 -9.36 15.89 1.70
N THR A 406 -9.91 14.67 1.64
CA THR A 406 -10.65 14.04 2.75
C THR A 406 -9.75 13.39 3.80
N ARG A 407 -8.46 13.24 3.48
CA ARG A 407 -7.46 12.58 4.34
C ARG A 407 -6.26 13.47 4.61
N PRO A 408 -5.66 13.34 5.79
CA PRO A 408 -4.31 13.84 6.04
C PRO A 408 -3.28 13.24 5.07
N CYS A 409 -2.22 14.01 4.84
CA CYS A 409 -1.06 13.60 4.07
C CYS A 409 0.22 13.97 4.84
N VAL A 410 1.10 12.99 5.06
CA VAL A 410 2.49 13.25 5.40
C VAL A 410 3.26 13.43 4.10
N ASP A 411 3.98 14.51 3.96
CA ASP A 411 4.72 14.80 2.73
C ASP A 411 5.85 13.80 2.46
N VAL A 412 6.69 13.58 3.47
CA VAL A 412 7.77 12.59 3.48
C VAL A 412 7.80 11.91 4.84
N SER A 413 7.72 10.59 4.90
CA SER A 413 7.89 9.90 6.16
C SER A 413 9.37 9.80 6.52
N GLY A 414 9.74 10.35 7.69
CA GLY A 414 11.05 10.21 8.32
C GLY A 414 12.23 10.81 7.57
N GLY A 415 12.02 11.74 6.67
CA GLY A 415 13.07 12.29 5.83
C GLY A 415 13.14 13.82 5.87
N VAL A 416 13.52 14.38 4.74
CA VAL A 416 13.50 15.82 4.50
C VAL A 416 12.06 16.26 4.26
N HIS A 417 11.40 16.78 5.28
CA HIS A 417 10.09 17.39 5.11
C HIS A 417 10.18 18.66 4.24
N GLY A 418 9.16 18.86 3.42
CA GLY A 418 8.94 20.13 2.72
C GLY A 418 8.35 21.18 3.66
N GLU A 419 7.91 22.29 3.07
CA GLU A 419 7.27 23.37 3.84
C GLU A 419 5.86 23.03 4.34
N LYS A 420 5.22 22.02 3.76
CA LYS A 420 3.81 21.66 4.00
C LYS A 420 3.68 20.18 4.30
N THR A 421 3.10 19.89 5.44
CA THR A 421 2.69 18.54 5.84
C THR A 421 1.55 18.64 6.84
N ASP A 422 0.61 17.70 6.84
CA ASP A 422 -0.49 17.68 7.82
C ASP A 422 -0.02 17.16 9.18
N LEU A 423 1.01 16.32 9.20
CA LEU A 423 1.67 15.86 10.42
C LEU A 423 3.18 15.91 10.23
N PHE A 424 3.87 16.13 11.33
CA PHE A 424 5.30 15.99 11.41
C PHE A 424 5.64 14.58 11.88
N ASP A 425 6.57 13.91 11.20
CA ASP A 425 6.99 12.59 11.64
C ASP A 425 8.52 12.45 11.63
N PHE A 426 8.99 11.41 12.29
CA PHE A 426 10.41 11.10 12.32
C PHE A 426 10.64 9.59 12.46
N HIS A 427 11.81 9.15 12.01
CA HIS A 427 12.35 7.81 12.21
C HIS A 427 13.49 7.84 13.22
N SER A 428 13.57 6.85 14.09
CA SER A 428 14.71 6.66 14.97
C SER A 428 14.86 5.22 15.42
N TYR A 429 16.05 4.70 15.23
CA TYR A 429 16.48 3.39 15.72
C TYR A 429 17.57 3.51 16.78
N GLU A 430 17.69 4.70 17.39
CA GLU A 430 18.66 5.02 18.43
C GLU A 430 18.39 4.26 19.73
N LYS A 431 19.42 4.28 20.61
CA LYS A 431 19.27 3.74 21.97
C LYS A 431 18.17 4.47 22.75
N THR A 432 17.47 3.74 23.60
CA THR A 432 16.35 4.27 24.38
C THR A 432 16.70 5.54 25.17
N GLU A 433 17.95 5.63 25.68
CA GLU A 433 18.43 6.77 26.47
C GLU A 433 18.56 8.05 25.63
N ASP A 434 18.95 7.93 24.37
CA ASP A 434 19.08 9.07 23.47
C ASP A 434 17.71 9.48 22.92
N LEU A 435 16.85 8.51 22.61
CA LEU A 435 15.45 8.74 22.27
C LEU A 435 14.71 9.46 23.42
N GLN A 436 14.96 9.10 24.69
CA GLN A 436 14.36 9.76 25.85
C GLN A 436 14.70 11.24 25.91
N LYS A 437 15.98 11.59 25.71
CA LYS A 437 16.42 12.99 25.66
C LYS A 437 15.69 13.77 24.55
N TYR A 438 15.52 13.12 23.41
CA TYR A 438 14.83 13.70 22.28
C TYR A 438 13.35 13.94 22.58
N LEU A 439 12.62 12.93 23.05
CA LEU A 439 11.20 13.04 23.35
C LEU A 439 10.93 14.07 24.47
N THR A 440 11.82 14.16 25.47
CA THR A 440 11.75 15.21 26.48
C THR A 440 11.86 16.60 25.86
N ARG A 441 12.82 16.82 24.96
CA ARG A 441 12.96 18.09 24.26
C ARG A 441 11.76 18.38 23.34
N LEU A 442 11.21 17.37 22.69
CA LEU A 442 10.01 17.46 21.86
C LEU A 442 8.81 17.96 22.70
N ASP A 443 8.62 17.40 23.89
CA ASP A 443 7.52 17.77 24.79
C ASP A 443 7.64 19.20 25.34
N GLU A 444 8.87 19.67 25.53
CA GLU A 444 9.17 21.00 26.11
C GLU A 444 9.24 22.12 25.08
N ALA A 445 9.47 21.81 23.78
CA ALA A 445 9.74 22.80 22.75
C ALA A 445 8.52 23.08 21.86
N ASP A 446 8.36 24.32 21.44
CA ASP A 446 7.37 24.72 20.43
C ASP A 446 7.89 24.53 19.00
N GLU A 447 9.20 24.70 18.80
CA GLU A 447 9.90 24.41 17.55
C GLU A 447 11.08 23.48 17.82
N LEU A 448 11.19 22.40 17.06
CA LEU A 448 12.32 21.49 17.14
C LEU A 448 13.06 21.43 15.81
N GLU A 449 14.38 21.60 15.87
CA GLU A 449 15.21 21.00 14.84
C GLU A 449 15.01 19.49 14.98
N VAL A 450 14.57 18.82 13.90
CA VAL A 450 14.58 17.38 13.87
C VAL A 450 15.99 16.97 14.23
N PRO A 451 16.21 16.31 15.32
CA PRO A 451 17.56 15.81 15.57
C PRO A 451 17.75 14.70 14.60
N LEU A 452 18.49 15.07 13.85
CA LEU A 452 18.98 14.57 12.66
C LEU A 452 19.73 13.36 12.86
N LEU A 453 18.98 12.39 12.96
CA LEU A 453 19.56 11.17 12.54
C LEU A 453 19.83 11.21 11.04
N TYR A 454 19.10 12.06 10.28
CA TYR A 454 19.12 11.93 8.84
C TYR A 454 18.97 13.22 8.01
N CYS A 455 18.80 14.39 8.59
CA CYS A 455 18.61 15.57 7.78
C CYS A 455 19.28 16.83 8.33
N SER A 456 20.22 17.40 7.56
CA SER A 456 20.88 18.66 7.86
C SER A 456 20.22 19.87 7.19
N GLN A 457 19.05 19.72 6.58
CA GLN A 457 18.40 20.81 5.85
C GLN A 457 17.49 21.61 6.76
N SER A 458 17.53 22.93 6.56
CA SER A 458 16.79 23.91 7.33
C SER A 458 15.26 23.82 7.23
N ASP A 459 14.76 23.10 6.23
CA ASP A 459 13.31 23.00 5.95
C ASP A 459 12.61 21.90 6.75
N ALA A 460 13.39 20.93 7.26
CA ALA A 460 12.90 19.79 8.05
C ALA A 460 12.74 20.11 9.54
N ARG A 461 12.13 21.24 9.88
CA ARG A 461 11.91 21.67 11.27
C ARG A 461 10.45 21.49 11.66
N TYR A 462 10.24 20.90 12.85
CA TYR A 462 8.95 20.98 13.50
C TYR A 462 8.64 22.46 13.82
N ARG A 463 7.52 22.97 13.29
CA ARG A 463 7.14 24.38 13.43
C ARG A 463 6.08 24.62 14.51
N GLY A 464 5.75 23.59 15.27
CA GLY A 464 4.69 23.64 16.27
C GLY A 464 3.27 23.55 15.68
N GLY A 465 2.29 23.24 16.54
CA GLY A 465 0.87 23.27 16.19
C GLY A 465 0.36 22.14 15.30
N GLN A 466 1.20 21.19 14.90
CA GLN A 466 0.82 20.01 14.15
C GLN A 466 1.16 18.74 14.93
N PRO A 467 0.41 17.63 14.72
CA PRO A 467 0.69 16.37 15.40
C PRO A 467 2.06 15.83 15.03
N VAL A 468 2.65 15.09 15.95
CA VAL A 468 3.92 14.41 15.74
C VAL A 468 3.70 12.90 15.76
N SER A 469 4.25 12.17 14.81
CA SER A 469 4.21 10.71 14.76
C SER A 469 5.62 10.12 14.78
N PHE A 470 5.80 9.03 15.49
CA PHE A 470 7.01 8.22 15.44
C PHE A 470 6.83 7.10 14.43
N SER A 471 6.95 7.41 13.16
CA SER A 471 6.52 6.57 12.04
C SER A 471 7.44 5.41 11.70
N GLU A 472 8.66 5.34 12.29
CA GLU A 472 9.49 4.14 12.33
C GLU A 472 10.31 4.06 13.60
N CYS A 473 10.19 2.94 14.32
CA CYS A 473 10.95 2.68 15.53
C CYS A 473 11.20 1.18 15.74
N GLY A 474 12.14 0.88 16.63
CA GLY A 474 12.41 -0.47 17.11
C GLY A 474 13.38 -1.24 16.22
N GLY A 475 12.89 -2.02 15.29
CA GLY A 475 13.73 -2.84 14.41
C GLY A 475 14.62 -3.83 15.17
N ILE A 476 14.17 -4.31 16.34
CA ILE A 476 14.93 -5.18 17.24
C ILE A 476 15.09 -6.54 16.56
N ALA A 477 16.34 -6.95 16.32
CA ALA A 477 16.59 -8.27 15.76
C ALA A 477 16.41 -9.35 16.81
N LEU A 478 15.66 -10.40 16.45
CA LEU A 478 15.53 -11.65 17.18
C LEU A 478 15.78 -12.79 16.22
N ALA A 479 16.79 -13.61 16.46
CA ALA A 479 17.11 -14.75 15.60
C ALA A 479 17.37 -16.01 16.41
N ASP A 480 16.92 -17.13 15.86
CA ASP A 480 16.92 -18.44 16.52
C ASP A 480 18.30 -19.10 16.58
N SER A 481 19.25 -18.74 15.70
CA SER A 481 20.60 -19.29 15.67
C SER A 481 21.58 -18.29 15.08
N PHE A 482 22.78 -18.26 15.64
CA PHE A 482 23.90 -17.44 15.20
C PHE A 482 25.13 -18.29 15.06
N ASP A 483 25.58 -18.47 13.82
CA ASP A 483 26.77 -19.27 13.52
C ASP A 483 28.04 -18.44 13.35
N SER A 484 28.03 -17.12 13.61
CA SER A 484 29.22 -16.31 13.46
C SER A 484 29.29 -15.09 14.38
N GLU A 485 30.50 -14.66 14.61
CA GLU A 485 30.82 -13.41 15.32
C GLU A 485 30.22 -12.19 14.62
N GLU A 486 29.81 -11.21 15.39
CA GLU A 486 29.26 -9.95 14.90
C GLU A 486 30.20 -9.32 13.85
N THR A 487 29.74 -9.23 12.61
CA THR A 487 30.49 -8.58 11.55
C THR A 487 29.94 -7.19 11.28
N GLY A 488 30.54 -6.20 11.94
CA GLY A 488 30.48 -4.79 11.59
C GLY A 488 29.17 -4.05 11.87
N GLU A 489 29.30 -2.83 12.37
CA GLU A 489 28.21 -1.84 12.39
C GLU A 489 28.03 -1.28 10.98
N ILE A 490 26.83 -1.39 10.44
CA ILE A 490 26.44 -0.59 9.28
C ILE A 490 25.66 0.62 9.77
N ASN A 491 26.11 1.78 9.33
CA ASN A 491 25.52 3.09 9.56
C ASN A 491 24.38 3.12 10.59
N ARG A 492 24.69 3.59 11.81
CA ARG A 492 23.72 3.94 12.85
C ARG A 492 23.20 2.80 13.73
N GLY A 493 24.06 1.88 14.09
CA GLY A 493 23.76 0.85 15.07
C GLY A 493 23.05 -0.39 14.52
N ALA A 494 22.92 -0.52 13.19
CA ALA A 494 22.49 -1.78 12.59
C ALA A 494 23.62 -2.81 12.66
N VAL A 495 23.32 -4.00 13.17
CA VAL A 495 24.28 -5.12 13.22
C VAL A 495 24.01 -6.04 12.04
N LEU A 496 24.98 -6.15 11.15
CA LEU A 496 24.94 -7.09 10.03
C LEU A 496 25.63 -8.40 10.38
N SER A 497 25.03 -9.49 9.93
CA SER A 497 25.68 -10.80 9.88
C SER A 497 25.23 -11.55 8.63
N GLU A 498 25.92 -12.64 8.27
CA GLU A 498 25.49 -13.52 7.19
C GLU A 498 24.13 -14.18 7.46
N SER A 499 23.74 -14.29 8.74
CA SER A 499 22.46 -14.86 9.18
C SER A 499 21.31 -13.85 9.31
N GLY A 500 21.53 -12.57 8.96
CA GLY A 500 20.49 -11.54 9.02
C GLY A 500 20.92 -10.30 9.82
N TRP A 501 20.07 -9.25 9.81
CA TRP A 501 20.35 -7.98 10.48
C TRP A 501 19.10 -7.38 11.15
N GLY A 502 19.34 -6.39 12.01
CA GLY A 502 18.38 -5.51 12.66
C GLY A 502 19.12 -4.40 13.41
N TYR A 503 18.39 -3.52 14.09
CA TYR A 503 18.96 -2.35 14.75
C TYR A 503 19.40 -2.63 16.18
N GLY A 504 20.58 -2.11 16.53
CA GLY A 504 21.18 -2.23 17.87
C GLY A 504 21.63 -3.65 18.20
N LYS A 505 21.74 -3.94 19.50
CA LYS A 505 22.10 -5.28 19.96
C LYS A 505 21.05 -6.29 19.52
N ARG A 506 21.51 -7.43 19.03
CA ARG A 506 20.69 -8.55 18.64
C ARG A 506 20.27 -9.35 19.90
N GLU A 507 18.99 -9.65 20.00
CA GLU A 507 18.47 -10.47 21.09
C GLU A 507 18.45 -11.95 20.68
N ARG A 508 18.69 -12.83 21.64
CA ARG A 508 18.73 -14.28 21.42
C ARG A 508 17.50 -15.00 21.96
N GLU A 509 16.87 -14.38 22.96
CA GLU A 509 15.71 -14.94 23.61
C GLU A 509 14.50 -14.01 23.51
N GLY A 510 13.32 -14.61 23.37
CA GLY A 510 12.08 -13.86 23.22
C GLY A 510 11.78 -12.94 24.41
N ASP A 511 12.18 -13.31 25.63
CA ASP A 511 11.98 -12.46 26.82
C ASP A 511 12.88 -11.22 26.79
N GLU A 512 14.14 -11.33 26.36
CA GLU A 512 15.04 -10.17 26.16
C GLU A 512 14.47 -9.22 25.11
N PHE A 513 13.93 -9.78 24.02
CA PHE A 513 13.26 -9.01 22.97
C PHE A 513 12.06 -8.23 23.56
N VAL A 514 11.18 -8.91 24.31
CA VAL A 514 9.99 -8.28 24.88
C VAL A 514 10.36 -7.23 25.94
N ASP A 515 11.39 -7.46 26.75
CA ASP A 515 11.89 -6.50 27.74
C ASP A 515 12.39 -5.20 27.06
N ARG A 516 13.12 -5.35 25.97
CA ARG A 516 13.60 -4.21 25.18
C ARG A 516 12.45 -3.48 24.48
N TYR A 517 11.50 -4.23 23.93
CA TYR A 517 10.27 -3.70 23.34
C TYR A 517 9.48 -2.89 24.36
N GLU A 518 9.28 -3.43 25.58
CA GLU A 518 8.54 -2.76 26.65
C GLU A 518 9.17 -1.43 27.04
N LYS A 519 10.50 -1.38 27.19
CA LYS A 519 11.22 -0.14 27.50
C LYS A 519 11.00 0.92 26.44
N LEU A 520 11.12 0.53 25.17
CA LEU A 520 10.92 1.44 24.04
C LEU A 520 9.48 1.97 23.98
N ILE A 521 8.49 1.08 23.98
CA ILE A 521 7.10 1.47 23.78
C ILE A 521 6.55 2.24 24.99
N THR A 522 6.95 1.89 26.22
CA THR A 522 6.58 2.67 27.40
C THR A 522 7.11 4.11 27.31
N LEU A 523 8.35 4.29 26.86
CA LEU A 523 8.90 5.62 26.62
C LEU A 523 8.11 6.38 25.54
N VAL A 524 7.82 5.73 24.42
CA VAL A 524 7.06 6.34 23.31
C VAL A 524 5.66 6.76 23.77
N GLN A 525 4.96 5.90 24.52
CA GLN A 525 3.62 6.19 25.04
C GLN A 525 3.59 7.29 26.11
N SER A 526 4.72 7.57 26.76
CA SER A 526 4.83 8.64 27.76
C SER A 526 5.01 10.03 27.13
N ALA A 527 5.38 10.11 25.87
CA ALA A 527 5.59 11.37 25.17
C ALA A 527 4.25 12.06 24.82
N LYS A 528 4.06 13.29 25.29
CA LYS A 528 2.77 14.01 25.25
C LYS A 528 2.39 14.49 23.86
N LYS A 529 3.38 14.82 23.01
CA LYS A 529 3.16 15.35 21.66
C LYS A 529 3.03 14.28 20.60
N LEU A 530 3.25 13.00 20.94
CA LEU A 530 3.09 11.93 19.96
C LEU A 530 1.61 11.57 19.78
N SER A 531 1.16 11.56 18.54
CA SER A 531 -0.16 11.06 18.11
C SER A 531 -0.14 9.56 17.76
N GLY A 532 1.04 8.95 17.72
CA GLY A 532 1.19 7.54 17.44
C GLY A 532 2.63 7.11 17.15
N PHE A 533 2.78 5.80 16.95
CA PHE A 533 4.03 5.17 16.54
C PHE A 533 3.78 4.07 15.52
N CYS A 534 4.83 3.69 14.77
CA CYS A 534 4.85 2.51 13.93
C CYS A 534 6.12 1.69 14.24
N TYR A 535 5.94 0.45 14.69
CA TYR A 535 7.04 -0.46 14.99
C TYR A 535 7.51 -1.21 13.75
N THR A 536 8.80 -1.26 13.51
CA THR A 536 9.46 -2.02 12.46
C THR A 536 9.92 -3.38 13.01
N GLN A 537 9.29 -4.53 12.71
CA GLN A 537 8.18 -4.71 11.76
C GLN A 537 7.35 -5.96 12.13
N LEU A 538 6.30 -6.27 11.34
CA LEU A 538 5.44 -7.41 11.62
C LEU A 538 6.13 -8.75 11.29
N TYR A 539 6.77 -8.83 10.13
CA TYR A 539 7.44 -10.03 9.63
C TYR A 539 8.91 -9.79 9.35
N ASP A 540 9.73 -10.83 9.50
CA ASP A 540 11.03 -10.86 8.84
C ASP A 540 10.86 -10.77 7.33
N VAL A 541 11.82 -10.13 6.67
CA VAL A 541 11.88 -10.07 5.21
C VAL A 541 13.28 -10.44 4.76
N GLU A 542 13.43 -11.62 4.18
CA GLU A 542 14.70 -12.15 3.71
C GLU A 542 15.80 -12.02 4.80
N GLN A 543 16.84 -11.20 4.59
CA GLN A 543 17.93 -10.98 5.54
C GLN A 543 17.59 -10.02 6.70
N GLU A 544 16.46 -9.36 6.70
CA GLU A 544 16.01 -8.47 7.78
C GLU A 544 15.19 -9.26 8.80
N VAL A 545 15.77 -9.53 9.99
CA VAL A 545 15.23 -10.49 10.98
C VAL A 545 14.68 -9.80 12.25
N ASN A 546 14.00 -8.68 12.09
CA ASN A 546 13.46 -7.84 13.15
C ASN A 546 11.93 -7.88 13.26
N GLY A 547 11.29 -8.85 12.60
CA GLY A 547 9.84 -9.07 12.69
C GLY A 547 9.42 -9.76 13.99
N PHE A 548 8.15 -9.58 14.38
CA PHE A 548 7.49 -10.38 15.43
C PHE A 548 7.27 -11.83 15.00
N TYR A 549 7.14 -12.05 13.70
CA TYR A 549 6.96 -13.37 13.08
C TYR A 549 8.06 -13.59 12.04
N ARG A 550 8.33 -14.87 11.72
CA ARG A 550 9.25 -15.20 10.62
C ARG A 550 8.65 -14.82 9.27
N ALA A 551 9.50 -14.77 8.26
CA ALA A 551 9.10 -14.50 6.88
C ALA A 551 8.02 -15.46 6.35
N ASP A 552 8.05 -16.72 6.78
CA ASP A 552 7.05 -17.75 6.46
C ASP A 552 5.78 -17.67 7.32
N ARG A 553 5.62 -16.63 8.14
CA ARG A 553 4.52 -16.37 9.07
C ARG A 553 4.45 -17.33 10.26
N THR A 554 5.46 -18.15 10.50
CA THR A 554 5.56 -18.94 11.73
C THR A 554 5.94 -18.08 12.93
N ASP A 555 5.60 -18.55 14.12
CA ASP A 555 5.84 -17.82 15.37
C ASP A 555 7.32 -17.78 15.75
N LYS A 556 7.84 -16.58 16.05
CA LYS A 556 9.14 -16.38 16.73
C LYS A 556 8.98 -16.30 18.26
N LEU A 557 7.80 -15.92 18.69
CA LEU A 557 7.48 -15.64 20.08
C LEU A 557 6.43 -16.64 20.58
N THR A 558 6.52 -16.99 21.85
CA THR A 558 5.49 -17.79 22.53
C THR A 558 4.19 -16.99 22.71
N GLU A 559 3.08 -17.68 22.93
CA GLU A 559 1.79 -17.03 23.21
C GLU A 559 1.86 -16.08 24.42
N ALA A 560 2.60 -16.44 25.49
CA ALA A 560 2.78 -15.58 26.66
C ALA A 560 3.51 -14.28 26.31
N GLN A 561 4.54 -14.36 25.47
CA GLN A 561 5.28 -13.19 25.01
C GLN A 561 4.42 -12.31 24.10
N LYS A 562 3.64 -12.89 23.20
CA LYS A 562 2.69 -12.15 22.33
C LYS A 562 1.61 -11.44 23.17
N LEU A 563 1.08 -12.09 24.20
CA LEU A 563 0.14 -11.47 25.14
C LEU A 563 0.77 -10.29 25.88
N ARG A 564 2.02 -10.43 26.36
CA ARG A 564 2.74 -9.34 27.01
C ARG A 564 2.94 -8.16 26.06
N ILE A 565 3.31 -8.38 24.81
CA ILE A 565 3.40 -7.32 23.78
C ILE A 565 2.07 -6.62 23.60
N ARG A 566 0.97 -7.38 23.53
CA ARG A 566 -0.37 -6.81 23.45
C ARG A 566 -0.70 -5.92 24.65
N GLU A 567 -0.41 -6.38 25.85
CA GLU A 567 -0.62 -5.60 27.07
C GLU A 567 0.17 -4.29 27.07
N ILE A 568 1.44 -4.34 26.64
CA ILE A 568 2.29 -3.16 26.48
C ILE A 568 1.66 -2.17 25.48
N ASN A 569 1.22 -2.65 24.33
CA ASN A 569 0.62 -1.79 23.29
C ASN A 569 -0.69 -1.14 23.76
N LEU A 570 -1.48 -1.84 24.55
CA LEU A 570 -2.77 -1.35 25.04
C LEU A 570 -2.65 -0.52 26.33
N LYS A 571 -1.49 -0.54 26.98
CA LYS A 571 -1.25 0.22 28.21
C LYS A 571 -1.18 1.72 27.85
N ARG A 572 -2.20 2.46 28.30
CA ARG A 572 -2.15 3.91 28.22
C ARG A 572 -1.37 4.41 29.43
N VAL A 573 -0.24 5.09 29.20
CA VAL A 573 0.56 5.74 30.25
C VAL A 573 0.01 7.15 30.49
#